data_6da1699aaca700666edb19badc1a2abf
#
_entry.id   6da1699aaca700666edb19badc1a2abf
#
_cell.length_a   1.000
_cell.length_b   1.000
_cell.length_c   1.000
_cell.angle_alpha   90.00
_cell.angle_beta   90.00
_cell.angle_gamma   90.00
#
_symmetry.space_group_name_H-M   'P 1'
#
loop_
_entity.id
_entity.type
_entity.pdbx_description
1 polymer ?
#
loop_
_entity_poly.entity_id
_entity_poly.type
_entity_poly.pdbx_seq_one_letter_code
_entity_poly.pdbx_strand_id
1 'polypeptide(L)'
;MCVVGAGPAGAALAGACQRLGLATALVDVAPDRPWSATYGMWTPELPPDLPAGVVAARAEGRVVALTDRLLGWEYAVLDVPALQAHLSEGLSGVRVYASRAVGSPRPGVLALADGTELQASIIVDAGGQARPLNLRRRGRERAAQTAYGMFLDEQLAAPLIEPGEALFMDWRQEHGEDGWPTFLYVIPLGGGRVLVEETSLARRPGLPLPTLHRRLRTRLARYGIVPPADAAVERVAFTVDHPRHRASGVLGFGAAAPLIHPATGFSLATSLRLAPQVAAALAANLPRGPKPALTAAHDTVWPRSARIVHHLRRVGLEALLRMPPADVPAFFEQFFELPERHRWTYLTARDDVAGNVAALTHLFRASNRRLRGHLVRPALLPPLPSNEPVLN
;
A
#
# COMPACT_ATOMS: atom_id res chain seq x y z
N MET A 1 -7.92 -24.62 -6.36
CA MET A 1 -8.28 -23.36 -5.72
C MET A 1 -8.51 -22.28 -6.77
N CYS A 2 -9.15 -21.16 -6.40
CA CYS A 2 -9.41 -20.06 -7.32
C CYS A 2 -8.97 -18.73 -6.67
N VAL A 3 -8.11 -17.97 -7.36
CA VAL A 3 -7.61 -16.65 -6.94
C VAL A 3 -8.26 -15.60 -7.84
N VAL A 4 -8.89 -14.58 -7.26
CA VAL A 4 -9.51 -13.47 -7.98
C VAL A 4 -8.62 -12.25 -7.90
N GLY A 5 -8.20 -11.74 -9.06
CA GLY A 5 -7.27 -10.61 -9.23
C GLY A 5 -5.89 -11.05 -9.69
N ALA A 6 -5.46 -10.59 -10.87
CA ALA A 6 -4.14 -10.85 -11.48
C ALA A 6 -3.11 -9.73 -11.22
N GLY A 7 -3.33 -8.90 -10.19
CA GLY A 7 -2.33 -7.95 -9.71
C GLY A 7 -1.18 -8.67 -8.99
N PRO A 8 -0.13 -7.93 -8.55
CA PRO A 8 1.09 -8.53 -7.97
C PRO A 8 0.82 -9.53 -6.83
N ALA A 9 -0.10 -9.20 -5.92
CA ALA A 9 -0.44 -10.08 -4.80
C ALA A 9 -1.10 -11.39 -5.27
N GLY A 10 -2.06 -11.30 -6.19
CA GLY A 10 -2.77 -12.47 -6.70
C GLY A 10 -1.88 -13.38 -7.55
N ALA A 11 -1.06 -12.80 -8.43
CA ALA A 11 -0.09 -13.52 -9.25
C ALA A 11 0.93 -14.26 -8.37
N ALA A 12 1.51 -13.58 -7.37
CA ALA A 12 2.45 -14.17 -6.43
C ALA A 12 1.85 -15.36 -5.66
N LEU A 13 0.61 -15.20 -5.16
CA LEU A 13 -0.06 -16.28 -4.42
C LEU A 13 -0.44 -17.45 -5.34
N ALA A 14 -0.99 -17.18 -6.52
CA ALA A 14 -1.36 -18.22 -7.49
C ALA A 14 -0.14 -19.04 -7.93
N GLY A 15 0.97 -18.34 -8.24
CA GLY A 15 2.24 -18.99 -8.58
C GLY A 15 2.81 -19.83 -7.43
N ALA A 16 2.78 -19.30 -6.19
CA ALA A 16 3.22 -20.03 -5.02
C ALA A 16 2.38 -21.29 -4.78
N CYS A 17 1.07 -21.22 -4.96
CA CYS A 17 0.19 -22.39 -4.86
C CYS A 17 0.47 -23.41 -5.96
N GLN A 18 0.66 -22.98 -7.19
CA GLN A 18 1.01 -23.84 -8.32
C GLN A 18 2.33 -24.60 -8.07
N ARG A 19 3.37 -23.92 -7.58
CA ARG A 19 4.66 -24.55 -7.24
C ARG A 19 4.54 -25.66 -6.18
N LEU A 20 3.53 -25.59 -5.32
CA LEU A 20 3.23 -26.63 -4.32
C LEU A 20 2.24 -27.70 -4.82
N GLY A 21 1.97 -27.72 -6.13
CA GLY A 21 1.09 -28.73 -6.74
C GLY A 21 -0.41 -28.51 -6.48
N LEU A 22 -0.81 -27.35 -5.99
CA LEU A 22 -2.22 -27.04 -5.83
C LEU A 22 -2.84 -26.65 -7.19
N ALA A 23 -3.83 -27.42 -7.65
CA ALA A 23 -4.58 -27.08 -8.85
C ALA A 23 -5.20 -25.68 -8.70
N THR A 24 -4.67 -24.71 -9.45
CA THR A 24 -4.97 -23.28 -9.27
C THR A 24 -5.61 -22.69 -10.52
N ALA A 25 -6.64 -21.88 -10.30
CA ALA A 25 -7.23 -21.01 -11.30
C ALA A 25 -7.03 -19.54 -10.88
N LEU A 26 -6.82 -18.65 -11.86
CA LEU A 26 -6.72 -17.20 -11.71
C LEU A 26 -7.85 -16.54 -12.50
N VAL A 27 -8.57 -15.62 -11.88
CA VAL A 27 -9.71 -14.89 -12.51
C VAL A 27 -9.44 -13.40 -12.44
N ASP A 28 -9.42 -12.75 -13.58
CA ASP A 28 -9.34 -11.28 -13.68
C ASP A 28 -10.07 -10.80 -14.94
N VAL A 29 -10.53 -9.57 -14.95
CA VAL A 29 -11.20 -8.98 -16.14
C VAL A 29 -10.25 -8.77 -17.31
N ALA A 30 -8.96 -8.57 -17.02
CA ALA A 30 -7.91 -8.34 -17.99
C ALA A 30 -6.57 -8.88 -17.42
N PRO A 31 -6.38 -10.22 -17.39
CA PRO A 31 -5.25 -10.85 -16.70
C PRO A 31 -3.88 -10.46 -17.27
N ASP A 32 -3.82 -10.14 -18.56
CA ASP A 32 -2.59 -9.78 -19.28
C ASP A 32 -2.35 -8.26 -19.31
N ARG A 33 -3.22 -7.45 -18.69
CA ARG A 33 -3.07 -6.00 -18.69
C ARG A 33 -1.78 -5.60 -17.95
N PRO A 34 -0.95 -4.72 -18.55
CA PRO A 34 0.20 -4.16 -17.87
C PRO A 34 -0.18 -3.48 -16.55
N TRP A 35 0.59 -3.74 -15.51
CA TRP A 35 0.43 -3.04 -14.23
C TRP A 35 0.95 -1.62 -14.39
N SER A 36 0.14 -0.66 -13.98
CA SER A 36 0.40 0.78 -14.22
C SER A 36 0.91 1.52 -12.98
N ALA A 37 0.85 0.92 -11.80
CA ALA A 37 1.31 1.57 -10.58
C ALA A 37 2.82 1.43 -10.43
N THR A 38 3.48 2.48 -9.98
CA THR A 38 4.88 2.43 -9.56
C THR A 38 5.00 1.69 -8.24
N TYR A 39 5.91 0.73 -8.17
CA TYR A 39 6.17 -0.05 -6.98
C TYR A 39 7.61 0.11 -6.51
N GLY A 40 7.77 0.12 -5.20
CA GLY A 40 9.05 0.04 -4.55
C GLY A 40 8.92 -0.50 -3.13
N MET A 41 10.05 -0.80 -2.52
CA MET A 41 10.15 -1.27 -1.14
C MET A 41 11.55 -1.00 -0.60
N TRP A 42 11.71 -1.04 0.72
CA TRP A 42 13.04 -0.97 1.31
C TRP A 42 13.87 -2.18 0.87
N THR A 43 15.14 -1.95 0.53
CA THR A 43 16.03 -3.02 0.05
C THR A 43 16.04 -4.26 0.96
N PRO A 44 16.05 -4.14 2.31
CA PRO A 44 15.97 -5.32 3.17
C PRO A 44 14.63 -6.07 3.14
N GLU A 45 13.59 -5.51 2.52
CA GLU A 45 12.28 -6.16 2.35
C GLU A 45 12.16 -6.92 1.02
N LEU A 46 13.14 -6.79 0.12
CA LEU A 46 13.14 -7.52 -1.16
C LEU A 46 13.12 -9.04 -0.88
N PRO A 47 12.23 -9.78 -1.54
CA PRO A 47 12.30 -11.24 -1.51
C PRO A 47 13.66 -11.73 -1.99
N PRO A 48 14.28 -12.72 -1.30
CA PRO A 48 15.63 -13.17 -1.65
C PRO A 48 15.71 -13.90 -3.01
N ASP A 49 14.58 -14.37 -3.50
CA ASP A 49 14.41 -15.06 -4.78
C ASP A 49 14.01 -14.11 -5.93
N LEU A 50 13.88 -12.80 -5.65
CA LEU A 50 13.55 -11.83 -6.67
C LEU A 50 14.77 -11.57 -7.57
N PRO A 51 14.67 -11.75 -8.92
CA PRO A 51 15.78 -11.50 -9.83
C PRO A 51 16.26 -10.04 -9.75
N ALA A 52 17.59 -9.85 -9.81
CA ALA A 52 18.18 -8.51 -9.76
C ALA A 52 17.63 -7.55 -10.85
N GLY A 53 17.29 -8.07 -12.03
CA GLY A 53 16.70 -7.29 -13.13
C GLY A 53 15.29 -6.75 -12.86
N VAL A 54 14.65 -7.15 -11.75
CA VAL A 54 13.36 -6.59 -11.32
C VAL A 54 13.54 -5.28 -10.54
N VAL A 55 14.77 -4.92 -10.17
CA VAL A 55 15.06 -3.63 -9.52
C VAL A 55 15.56 -2.65 -10.57
N ALA A 56 14.76 -1.63 -10.85
CA ALA A 56 15.06 -0.58 -11.84
C ALA A 56 16.03 0.47 -11.29
N ALA A 57 15.90 0.83 -10.02
CA ALA A 57 16.75 1.83 -9.37
C ALA A 57 16.87 1.55 -7.86
N ARG A 58 17.96 2.04 -7.26
CA ARG A 58 18.16 2.09 -5.81
C ARG A 58 18.52 3.51 -5.42
N ALA A 59 18.00 3.98 -4.32
CA ALA A 59 18.22 5.34 -3.87
C ALA A 59 18.18 5.43 -2.35
N GLU A 60 18.99 6.34 -1.78
CA GLU A 60 18.93 6.66 -0.37
C GLU A 60 17.70 7.50 -0.06
N GLY A 61 16.95 7.14 0.96
CA GLY A 61 15.76 7.87 1.36
C GLY A 61 16.08 9.19 2.05
N ARG A 62 15.46 10.29 1.58
CA ARG A 62 15.54 11.62 2.17
C ARG A 62 14.15 12.13 2.53
N VAL A 63 14.05 12.90 3.59
CA VAL A 63 12.81 13.54 4.04
C VAL A 63 13.09 14.99 4.45
N VAL A 64 12.12 15.87 4.20
CA VAL A 64 12.12 17.26 4.64
C VAL A 64 10.80 17.50 5.38
N ALA A 65 10.86 17.50 6.72
CA ALA A 65 9.73 17.87 7.55
C ALA A 65 9.88 19.35 8.00
N LEU A 66 10.41 19.60 9.18
CA LEU A 66 10.89 20.92 9.57
C LEU A 66 12.41 21.02 9.30
N THR A 67 13.11 19.93 9.37
CA THR A 67 14.52 19.78 8.99
C THR A 67 14.67 18.80 7.84
N ASP A 68 15.78 18.92 7.15
CA ASP A 68 16.17 18.04 6.05
C ASP A 68 17.09 16.94 6.58
N ARG A 69 16.81 15.67 6.24
CA ARG A 69 17.59 14.54 6.73
C ARG A 69 17.55 13.33 5.82
N LEU A 70 18.65 12.59 5.78
CA LEU A 70 18.72 11.26 5.21
C LEU A 70 18.12 10.24 6.18
N LEU A 71 17.45 9.21 5.64
CA LEU A 71 16.84 8.14 6.45
C LEU A 71 17.85 7.08 6.86
N GLY A 72 18.96 6.95 6.12
CA GLY A 72 19.96 5.89 6.28
C GLY A 72 19.49 4.54 5.73
N TRP A 73 18.48 4.52 4.89
CA TRP A 73 17.90 3.31 4.27
C TRP A 73 17.84 3.44 2.77
N GLU A 74 18.25 2.38 2.11
CA GLU A 74 18.14 2.26 0.66
C GLU A 74 16.74 1.75 0.27
N TYR A 75 16.15 2.41 -0.70
CA TYR A 75 14.89 2.07 -1.32
C TYR A 75 15.11 1.52 -2.73
N ALA A 76 14.52 0.37 -2.99
CA ALA A 76 14.52 -0.26 -4.30
C ALA A 76 13.21 0.08 -5.04
N VAL A 77 13.33 0.74 -6.17
CA VAL A 77 12.22 0.97 -7.10
C VAL A 77 12.20 -0.16 -8.11
N LEU A 78 11.03 -0.74 -8.35
CA LEU A 78 10.91 -1.93 -9.17
C LEU A 78 10.62 -1.58 -10.64
N ASP A 79 11.22 -2.34 -11.53
CA ASP A 79 10.80 -2.44 -12.92
C ASP A 79 9.49 -3.24 -12.96
N VAL A 80 8.39 -2.53 -13.15
CA VAL A 80 7.05 -3.12 -13.07
C VAL A 80 6.79 -4.14 -14.17
N PRO A 81 7.17 -3.90 -15.44
CA PRO A 81 7.14 -4.90 -16.49
C PRO A 81 7.96 -6.17 -16.14
N ALA A 82 9.19 -6.01 -15.66
CA ALA A 82 10.02 -7.14 -15.27
C ALA A 82 9.46 -7.92 -14.07
N LEU A 83 8.90 -7.23 -13.08
CA LEU A 83 8.19 -7.86 -11.96
C LEU A 83 6.97 -8.65 -12.46
N GLN A 84 6.18 -8.07 -13.37
CA GLN A 84 5.02 -8.74 -13.95
C GLN A 84 5.42 -9.98 -14.74
N ALA A 85 6.45 -9.89 -15.56
CA ALA A 85 6.99 -11.02 -16.31
C ALA A 85 7.44 -12.15 -15.37
N HIS A 86 8.26 -11.82 -14.37
CA HIS A 86 8.75 -12.78 -13.38
C HIS A 86 7.61 -13.51 -12.63
N LEU A 87 6.59 -12.78 -12.16
CA LEU A 87 5.46 -13.39 -11.48
C LEU A 87 4.56 -14.19 -12.43
N SER A 88 4.48 -13.79 -13.71
CA SER A 88 3.73 -14.51 -14.75
C SER A 88 4.37 -15.84 -15.13
N GLU A 89 5.69 -15.96 -15.10
CA GLU A 89 6.40 -17.25 -15.29
C GLU A 89 5.93 -18.29 -14.26
N GLY A 90 5.69 -17.85 -13.03
CA GLY A 90 5.15 -18.70 -11.96
C GLY A 90 3.71 -19.16 -12.18
N LEU A 91 3.00 -18.63 -13.18
CA LEU A 91 1.63 -18.98 -13.53
C LEU A 91 1.55 -20.09 -14.59
N SER A 92 2.67 -20.63 -15.05
CA SER A 92 2.70 -21.78 -15.96
C SER A 92 1.91 -22.95 -15.37
N GLY A 93 0.86 -23.41 -16.07
CA GLY A 93 -0.07 -24.43 -15.56
C GLY A 93 -1.23 -23.92 -14.69
N VAL A 94 -1.28 -22.62 -14.37
CA VAL A 94 -2.47 -22.00 -13.77
C VAL A 94 -3.52 -21.77 -14.85
N ARG A 95 -4.77 -22.20 -14.60
CA ARG A 95 -5.87 -21.92 -15.53
C ARG A 95 -6.34 -20.48 -15.37
N VAL A 96 -6.23 -19.68 -16.42
CA VAL A 96 -6.61 -18.27 -16.40
C VAL A 96 -8.00 -18.06 -17.01
N TYR A 97 -8.86 -17.29 -16.35
CA TYR A 97 -10.20 -16.88 -16.81
C TYR A 97 -10.24 -15.36 -16.94
N ALA A 98 -10.41 -14.87 -18.17
CA ALA A 98 -10.58 -13.46 -18.47
C ALA A 98 -12.04 -13.06 -18.28
N SER A 99 -12.50 -12.98 -17.02
CA SER A 99 -13.86 -12.63 -16.65
C SER A 99 -13.91 -11.93 -15.29
N ARG A 100 -15.03 -11.25 -15.01
CA ARG A 100 -15.24 -10.57 -13.74
C ARG A 100 -15.88 -11.51 -12.73
N ALA A 101 -15.24 -11.67 -11.57
CA ALA A 101 -15.88 -12.31 -10.43
C ALA A 101 -16.98 -11.39 -9.88
N VAL A 102 -18.19 -11.91 -9.72
CA VAL A 102 -19.35 -11.14 -9.24
C VAL A 102 -19.79 -11.53 -7.83
N GLY A 103 -19.31 -12.66 -7.31
CA GLY A 103 -19.57 -13.09 -5.95
C GLY A 103 -19.23 -14.54 -5.70
N SER A 104 -19.43 -14.96 -4.45
CA SER A 104 -19.37 -16.36 -4.03
C SER A 104 -20.72 -16.70 -3.40
N PRO A 105 -21.68 -17.21 -4.21
CA PRO A 105 -23.06 -17.41 -3.76
C PRO A 105 -23.19 -18.49 -2.68
N ARG A 106 -22.27 -19.45 -2.67
CA ARG A 106 -22.18 -20.50 -1.67
C ARG A 106 -20.70 -20.91 -1.48
N PRO A 107 -20.35 -21.52 -0.35
CA PRO A 107 -18.97 -21.97 -0.12
C PRO A 107 -18.47 -22.87 -1.27
N GLY A 108 -17.26 -22.59 -1.76
CA GLY A 108 -16.65 -23.34 -2.84
C GLY A 108 -17.14 -23.02 -4.25
N VAL A 109 -18.00 -22.01 -4.43
CA VAL A 109 -18.49 -21.60 -5.75
C VAL A 109 -18.15 -20.14 -6.00
N LEU A 110 -17.47 -19.86 -7.10
CA LEU A 110 -17.22 -18.52 -7.60
C LEU A 110 -18.09 -18.26 -8.84
N ALA A 111 -18.92 -17.23 -8.78
CA ALA A 111 -19.75 -16.80 -9.90
C ALA A 111 -19.03 -15.73 -10.71
N LEU A 112 -19.06 -15.87 -12.05
CA LEU A 112 -18.48 -14.95 -13.02
C LEU A 112 -19.60 -14.17 -13.75
N ALA A 113 -19.24 -13.03 -14.31
CA ALA A 113 -20.19 -12.12 -14.98
C ALA A 113 -20.82 -12.71 -16.27
N ASP A 114 -20.17 -13.69 -16.88
CA ASP A 114 -20.67 -14.41 -18.06
C ASP A 114 -21.63 -15.57 -17.70
N GLY A 115 -21.98 -15.71 -16.41
CA GLY A 115 -22.84 -16.76 -15.91
C GLY A 115 -22.12 -18.07 -15.54
N THR A 116 -20.82 -18.16 -15.78
CA THR A 116 -20.02 -19.33 -15.40
C THR A 116 -19.91 -19.44 -13.87
N GLU A 117 -20.07 -20.65 -13.34
CA GLU A 117 -19.75 -21.00 -11.94
C GLU A 117 -18.50 -21.88 -11.88
N LEU A 118 -17.48 -21.42 -11.18
CA LEU A 118 -16.25 -22.21 -10.92
C LEU A 118 -16.32 -22.87 -9.57
N GLN A 119 -16.11 -24.18 -9.54
CA GLN A 119 -15.99 -24.95 -8.30
C GLN A 119 -14.55 -24.90 -7.79
N ALA A 120 -14.33 -24.52 -6.54
CA ALA A 120 -13.02 -24.44 -5.94
C ALA A 120 -13.08 -24.73 -4.44
N SER A 121 -12.27 -25.64 -3.93
CA SER A 121 -12.16 -25.90 -2.48
C SER A 121 -11.78 -24.64 -1.69
N ILE A 122 -10.97 -23.77 -2.29
CA ILE A 122 -10.51 -22.49 -1.70
C ILE A 122 -10.75 -21.37 -2.69
N ILE A 123 -11.38 -20.30 -2.25
CA ILE A 123 -11.55 -19.06 -3.00
C ILE A 123 -10.78 -17.95 -2.30
N VAL A 124 -9.97 -17.21 -3.06
CA VAL A 124 -9.18 -16.08 -2.56
C VAL A 124 -9.60 -14.79 -3.26
N ASP A 125 -9.91 -13.76 -2.48
CA ASP A 125 -10.09 -12.39 -2.97
C ASP A 125 -8.75 -11.66 -2.89
N ALA A 126 -8.06 -11.56 -4.02
CA ALA A 126 -6.88 -10.72 -4.25
C ALA A 126 -7.19 -9.56 -5.22
N GLY A 127 -8.46 -9.20 -5.36
CA GLY A 127 -8.97 -8.16 -6.28
C GLY A 127 -8.67 -6.72 -5.87
N GLY A 128 -7.64 -6.51 -5.06
CA GLY A 128 -7.12 -5.19 -4.70
C GLY A 128 -8.14 -4.33 -3.95
N GLN A 129 -8.23 -3.05 -4.31
CA GLN A 129 -9.17 -2.09 -3.71
C GLN A 129 -10.63 -2.36 -4.11
N ALA A 130 -10.86 -3.03 -5.24
CA ALA A 130 -12.21 -3.37 -5.70
C ALA A 130 -12.92 -4.37 -4.79
N ARG A 131 -12.16 -5.31 -4.18
CA ARG A 131 -12.66 -6.31 -3.23
C ARG A 131 -13.94 -7.00 -3.71
N PRO A 132 -13.93 -7.64 -4.88
CA PRO A 132 -15.15 -8.08 -5.57
C PRO A 132 -15.95 -9.13 -4.80
N LEU A 133 -15.30 -9.87 -3.90
CA LEU A 133 -15.94 -10.92 -3.09
C LEU A 133 -16.26 -10.47 -1.66
N ASN A 134 -16.02 -9.21 -1.32
CA ASN A 134 -16.37 -8.70 0.00
C ASN A 134 -17.72 -8.00 -0.04
N LEU A 135 -18.69 -8.49 0.73
CA LEU A 135 -20.00 -7.85 0.85
C LEU A 135 -19.85 -6.37 1.20
N ARG A 136 -20.18 -5.50 0.26
CA ARG A 136 -20.18 -4.06 0.44
C ARG A 136 -21.22 -3.68 1.50
N ARG A 137 -20.80 -3.41 2.72
CA ARG A 137 -21.62 -2.63 3.62
C ARG A 137 -21.60 -1.18 3.12
N ARG A 138 -22.76 -0.63 2.76
CA ARG A 138 -22.95 0.82 2.69
C ARG A 138 -22.52 1.37 4.03
N GLY A 139 -21.48 2.14 4.06
CA GLY A 139 -20.86 2.61 5.30
C GLY A 139 -20.10 3.89 5.08
N ARG A 140 -19.66 4.43 6.16
CA ARG A 140 -18.83 5.59 6.36
C ARG A 140 -17.80 5.77 5.23
N GLU A 141 -17.64 7.01 4.81
CA GLU A 141 -16.57 7.47 3.95
C GLU A 141 -15.20 7.01 4.46
N ARG A 142 -14.34 6.57 3.55
CA ARG A 142 -13.05 5.95 3.89
C ARG A 142 -11.93 6.98 3.85
N ALA A 143 -10.95 6.81 4.74
CA ALA A 143 -9.69 7.52 4.62
C ALA A 143 -8.94 6.98 3.40
N ALA A 144 -8.47 7.88 2.55
CA ALA A 144 -7.72 7.53 1.36
C ALA A 144 -6.39 8.30 1.30
N GLN A 145 -5.38 7.65 0.77
CA GLN A 145 -4.19 8.28 0.23
C GLN A 145 -4.47 8.59 -1.23
N THR A 146 -4.11 9.79 -1.64
CA THR A 146 -4.25 10.24 -3.03
C THR A 146 -2.98 10.95 -3.46
N ALA A 147 -2.59 10.76 -4.72
CA ALA A 147 -1.44 11.44 -5.28
C ALA A 147 -1.61 11.68 -6.78
N TYR A 148 -0.93 12.71 -7.25
CA TYR A 148 -0.82 13.02 -8.67
C TYR A 148 0.65 13.16 -9.03
N GLY A 149 1.14 12.29 -9.90
CA GLY A 149 2.53 12.21 -10.32
C GLY A 149 2.71 12.48 -11.82
N MET A 150 3.89 12.97 -12.16
CA MET A 150 4.38 13.14 -13.52
C MET A 150 5.69 12.39 -13.68
N PHE A 151 5.85 11.71 -14.80
CA PHE A 151 7.11 11.09 -15.19
C PHE A 151 7.95 12.11 -15.94
N LEU A 152 9.12 12.44 -15.40
CA LEU A 152 10.03 13.44 -15.95
C LEU A 152 11.41 12.85 -16.23
N ASP A 153 12.20 13.52 -17.05
CA ASP A 153 13.61 13.21 -17.20
C ASP A 153 14.37 13.64 -15.92
N GLU A 154 15.33 12.84 -15.50
CA GLU A 154 16.14 13.07 -14.30
C GLU A 154 16.85 14.42 -14.35
N GLN A 155 17.35 14.83 -15.52
CA GLN A 155 17.98 16.14 -15.72
C GLN A 155 17.01 17.30 -15.46
N LEU A 156 15.74 17.15 -15.85
CA LEU A 156 14.72 18.16 -15.59
C LEU A 156 14.36 18.23 -14.11
N ALA A 157 14.42 17.11 -13.40
CA ALA A 157 14.12 17.01 -11.98
C ALA A 157 15.34 17.27 -11.06
N ALA A 158 16.53 17.52 -11.61
CA ALA A 158 17.75 17.79 -10.84
C ALA A 158 17.63 18.88 -9.76
N PRO A 159 16.79 19.93 -9.90
CA PRO A 159 16.56 20.89 -8.80
C PRO A 159 15.85 20.31 -7.58
N LEU A 160 15.27 19.11 -7.65
CA LEU A 160 14.47 18.49 -6.59
C LEU A 160 15.23 17.44 -5.79
N ILE A 161 16.08 16.66 -6.46
CA ILE A 161 16.85 15.56 -5.85
C ILE A 161 18.24 15.45 -6.44
N GLU A 162 19.19 15.00 -5.62
CA GLU A 162 20.52 14.61 -6.09
C GLU A 162 20.51 13.19 -6.68
N PRO A 163 21.46 12.87 -7.58
CA PRO A 163 21.62 11.51 -8.09
C PRO A 163 21.78 10.48 -6.97
N GLY A 164 21.00 9.40 -7.03
CA GLY A 164 21.02 8.34 -6.02
C GLY A 164 20.18 8.63 -4.78
N GLU A 165 19.46 9.74 -4.73
CA GLU A 165 18.47 10.04 -3.67
C GLU A 165 17.04 9.73 -4.12
N ALA A 166 16.19 9.49 -3.11
CA ALA A 166 14.73 9.45 -3.23
C ALA A 166 14.12 10.36 -2.16
N LEU A 167 13.39 11.38 -2.57
CA LEU A 167 12.70 12.30 -1.67
C LEU A 167 11.34 11.72 -1.29
N PHE A 168 11.22 11.17 -0.06
CA PHE A 168 9.99 10.51 0.40
C PHE A 168 8.91 11.46 0.85
N MET A 169 9.28 12.55 1.49
CA MET A 169 8.33 13.55 1.99
C MET A 169 9.01 14.90 2.07
N ASP A 170 8.60 15.84 1.25
CA ASP A 170 8.92 17.25 1.43
C ASP A 170 7.65 18.01 1.79
N TRP A 171 7.53 18.32 3.08
CA TRP A 171 6.37 19.00 3.65
C TRP A 171 6.42 20.53 3.52
N ARG A 172 7.42 21.10 2.87
CA ARG A 172 7.44 22.56 2.61
C ARG A 172 6.23 22.92 1.76
N GLN A 173 5.47 23.94 2.21
CA GLN A 173 4.20 24.36 1.58
C GLN A 173 4.47 25.27 0.36
N GLU A 174 5.32 24.84 -0.55
CA GLU A 174 5.75 25.64 -1.70
C GLU A 174 4.68 25.80 -2.78
N HIS A 175 3.58 25.06 -2.70
CA HIS A 175 2.41 25.27 -3.55
C HIS A 175 1.58 26.52 -3.16
N GLY A 176 1.80 27.10 -1.97
CA GLY A 176 1.17 28.35 -1.53
C GLY A 176 -0.33 28.29 -1.25
N GLU A 177 -0.91 27.09 -1.14
CA GLU A 177 -2.34 26.90 -0.83
C GLU A 177 -2.53 26.47 0.61
N ASP A 178 -3.53 27.05 1.28
CA ASP A 178 -3.96 26.62 2.60
C ASP A 178 -4.72 25.28 2.58
N GLY A 179 -5.00 24.76 3.78
CA GLY A 179 -5.83 23.58 3.99
C GLY A 179 -5.04 22.34 4.35
N TRP A 180 -5.52 21.17 3.89
CA TRP A 180 -4.89 19.88 4.21
C TRP A 180 -3.48 19.80 3.61
N PRO A 181 -2.43 19.50 4.41
CA PRO A 181 -1.06 19.48 3.93
C PRO A 181 -0.82 18.34 2.95
N THR A 182 0.04 18.63 1.99
CA THR A 182 0.57 17.66 1.03
C THR A 182 2.08 17.74 0.99
N PHE A 183 2.72 16.72 0.48
CA PHE A 183 4.17 16.69 0.37
C PHE A 183 4.59 16.29 -1.06
N LEU A 184 5.76 16.75 -1.44
CA LEU A 184 6.41 16.29 -2.66
C LEU A 184 7.09 14.94 -2.41
N TYR A 185 6.92 14.03 -3.35
CA TYR A 185 7.58 12.73 -3.41
C TYR A 185 8.30 12.63 -4.76
N VAL A 186 9.58 12.26 -4.73
CA VAL A 186 10.39 12.13 -5.96
C VAL A 186 11.23 10.87 -5.85
N ILE A 187 11.09 9.97 -6.82
CA ILE A 187 11.88 8.72 -6.86
C ILE A 187 12.47 8.47 -8.25
N PRO A 188 13.73 8.00 -8.31
CA PRO A 188 14.31 7.54 -9.58
C PRO A 188 13.63 6.25 -10.03
N LEU A 189 13.42 6.14 -11.35
CA LEU A 189 12.80 4.97 -11.98
C LEU A 189 13.81 4.15 -12.80
N GLY A 190 15.09 4.56 -12.80
CA GLY A 190 16.08 4.03 -13.72
C GLY A 190 15.94 4.61 -15.13
N GLY A 191 16.97 4.37 -15.96
CA GLY A 191 16.98 4.84 -17.35
C GLY A 191 16.88 6.36 -17.51
N GLY A 192 17.35 7.16 -16.54
CA GLY A 192 17.30 8.62 -16.58
C GLY A 192 15.90 9.22 -16.36
N ARG A 193 14.99 8.48 -15.76
CA ARG A 193 13.61 8.90 -15.47
C ARG A 193 13.34 8.97 -14.00
N VAL A 194 12.46 9.89 -13.60
CA VAL A 194 11.97 10.06 -12.23
C VAL A 194 10.45 10.19 -12.22
N LEU A 195 9.84 9.74 -11.12
CA LEU A 195 8.46 10.09 -10.78
C LEU A 195 8.50 11.26 -9.81
N VAL A 196 7.78 12.33 -10.13
CA VAL A 196 7.61 13.51 -9.28
C VAL A 196 6.14 13.64 -8.91
N GLU A 197 5.80 13.55 -7.64
CA GLU A 197 4.42 13.38 -7.19
C GLU A 197 4.06 14.29 -6.03
N GLU A 198 2.92 14.96 -6.11
CA GLU A 198 2.29 15.65 -4.98
C GLU A 198 1.32 14.69 -4.31
N THR A 199 1.55 14.42 -3.03
CA THR A 199 0.85 13.37 -2.28
C THR A 199 0.13 13.91 -1.06
N SER A 200 -1.13 13.51 -0.89
CA SER A 200 -1.88 13.59 0.37
C SER A 200 -1.79 12.25 1.08
N LEU A 201 -1.07 12.19 2.21
CA LEU A 201 -0.80 10.92 2.90
C LEU A 201 -2.08 10.17 3.28
N ALA A 202 -2.98 10.81 3.99
CA ALA A 202 -4.29 10.27 4.31
C ALA A 202 -5.26 11.40 4.68
N ARG A 203 -6.45 11.36 4.13
CA ARG A 203 -7.54 12.29 4.45
C ARG A 203 -8.88 11.56 4.33
N ARG A 204 -9.90 12.01 5.02
CA ARG A 204 -11.26 11.47 4.95
C ARG A 204 -12.27 12.61 4.63
N PRO A 205 -12.84 12.67 3.42
CA PRO A 205 -12.49 11.91 2.21
C PRO A 205 -11.07 12.21 1.70
N GLY A 206 -10.55 11.38 0.77
CA GLY A 206 -9.26 11.65 0.11
C GLY A 206 -9.23 13.02 -0.58
N LEU A 207 -8.07 13.66 -0.62
CA LEU A 207 -7.92 14.95 -1.31
C LEU A 207 -8.14 14.76 -2.82
N PRO A 208 -8.92 15.66 -3.48
CA PRO A 208 -9.19 15.51 -4.92
C PRO A 208 -7.92 15.59 -5.78
N LEU A 209 -7.81 14.71 -6.78
CA LEU A 209 -6.67 14.69 -7.71
C LEU A 209 -6.43 16.02 -8.46
N PRO A 210 -7.47 16.78 -8.87
CA PRO A 210 -7.26 18.11 -9.47
C PRO A 210 -6.54 19.10 -8.54
N THR A 211 -6.77 19.00 -7.22
CA THR A 211 -6.05 19.82 -6.24
C THR A 211 -4.57 19.45 -6.21
N LEU A 212 -4.25 18.15 -6.17
CA LEU A 212 -2.87 17.66 -6.17
C LEU A 212 -2.14 18.02 -7.47
N HIS A 213 -2.80 17.89 -8.62
CA HIS A 213 -2.25 18.32 -9.91
C HIS A 213 -1.89 19.81 -9.92
N ARG A 214 -2.78 20.68 -9.47
CA ARG A 214 -2.54 22.12 -9.39
C ARG A 214 -1.37 22.44 -8.47
N ARG A 215 -1.32 21.83 -7.28
CA ARG A 215 -0.24 21.99 -6.31
C ARG A 215 1.10 21.53 -6.86
N LEU A 216 1.14 20.38 -7.51
CA LEU A 216 2.35 19.87 -8.16
C LEU A 216 2.87 20.88 -9.19
N ARG A 217 2.01 21.35 -10.07
CA ARG A 217 2.42 22.35 -11.09
C ARG A 217 2.96 23.64 -10.47
N THR A 218 2.33 24.15 -9.41
CA THR A 218 2.79 25.35 -8.71
C THR A 218 4.15 25.11 -8.07
N ARG A 219 4.34 23.94 -7.43
CA ARG A 219 5.62 23.59 -6.82
C ARG A 219 6.72 23.46 -7.86
N LEU A 220 6.48 22.75 -8.96
CA LEU A 220 7.45 22.59 -10.06
C LEU A 220 7.86 23.95 -10.66
N ALA A 221 6.89 24.86 -10.87
CA ALA A 221 7.16 26.19 -11.40
C ALA A 221 8.09 26.99 -10.48
N ARG A 222 8.03 26.84 -9.16
CA ARG A 222 8.96 27.50 -8.22
C ARG A 222 10.41 27.02 -8.36
N TYR A 223 10.60 25.77 -8.79
CA TYR A 223 11.93 25.23 -9.11
C TYR A 223 12.35 25.49 -10.57
N GLY A 224 11.57 26.27 -11.32
CA GLY A 224 11.83 26.54 -12.75
C GLY A 224 11.59 25.31 -13.65
N ILE A 225 10.92 24.28 -13.14
CA ILE A 225 10.63 23.05 -13.88
C ILE A 225 9.33 23.24 -14.65
N VAL A 226 9.41 23.11 -15.97
CA VAL A 226 8.26 23.12 -16.90
C VAL A 226 8.09 21.72 -17.47
N PRO A 227 7.14 20.94 -16.94
CA PRO A 227 6.89 19.59 -17.48
C PRO A 227 6.44 19.65 -18.95
N PRO A 228 6.87 18.68 -19.79
CA PRO A 228 6.31 18.53 -21.14
C PRO A 228 4.78 18.44 -21.12
N ALA A 229 4.13 18.97 -22.15
CA ALA A 229 2.67 18.99 -22.23
C ALA A 229 2.08 17.57 -22.32
N ASP A 230 2.83 16.64 -22.86
CA ASP A 230 2.52 15.21 -23.02
C ASP A 230 3.16 14.32 -21.96
N ALA A 231 3.72 14.89 -20.90
CA ALA A 231 4.32 14.11 -19.80
C ALA A 231 3.33 13.04 -19.31
N ALA A 232 3.78 11.80 -19.30
CA ALA A 232 2.99 10.71 -18.76
C ALA A 232 2.68 10.95 -17.27
N VAL A 233 1.51 10.53 -16.82
CA VAL A 233 1.04 10.81 -15.46
C VAL A 233 0.64 9.54 -14.73
N GLU A 234 0.88 9.54 -13.43
CA GLU A 234 0.35 8.56 -12.49
C GLU A 234 -0.73 9.20 -11.61
N ARG A 235 -1.84 8.50 -11.43
CA ARG A 235 -2.94 8.92 -10.56
C ARG A 235 -3.17 7.87 -9.51
N VAL A 236 -2.92 8.23 -8.26
CA VAL A 236 -3.03 7.33 -7.12
C VAL A 236 -4.24 7.70 -6.29
N ALA A 237 -5.09 6.70 -6.01
CA ALA A 237 -6.21 6.83 -5.07
C ALA A 237 -6.53 5.46 -4.48
N PHE A 238 -6.24 5.25 -3.21
CA PHE A 238 -6.60 4.02 -2.52
C PHE A 238 -6.95 4.27 -1.05
N THR A 239 -7.82 3.44 -0.52
CA THR A 239 -8.25 3.55 0.87
C THR A 239 -7.25 2.84 1.80
N VAL A 240 -6.97 3.47 2.95
CA VAL A 240 -6.03 2.98 3.96
C VAL A 240 -6.73 2.43 5.22
N ASP A 241 -8.05 2.55 5.29
CA ASP A 241 -8.83 2.20 6.47
C ASP A 241 -9.93 1.14 6.22
N HIS A 242 -9.77 0.31 5.20
CA HIS A 242 -10.67 -0.82 4.98
C HIS A 242 -10.72 -1.75 6.20
N PRO A 243 -11.91 -2.25 6.57
CA PRO A 243 -12.02 -3.33 7.53
C PRO A 243 -11.41 -4.61 6.97
N ARG A 244 -10.92 -5.48 7.86
CA ARG A 244 -10.48 -6.81 7.45
C ARG A 244 -11.58 -7.55 6.73
N HIS A 245 -11.19 -8.40 5.76
CA HIS A 245 -12.11 -9.23 5.00
C HIS A 245 -12.90 -10.16 5.92
N ARG A 246 -14.21 -10.27 5.72
CA ARG A 246 -15.13 -11.04 6.56
C ARG A 246 -16.08 -11.96 5.79
N ALA A 247 -15.90 -12.12 4.47
CA ALA A 247 -16.73 -13.02 3.70
C ALA A 247 -16.49 -14.47 4.18
N SER A 248 -17.58 -15.19 4.50
CA SER A 248 -17.49 -16.58 4.91
C SER A 248 -17.01 -17.44 3.73
N GLY A 249 -16.03 -18.31 3.97
CA GLY A 249 -15.52 -19.22 2.96
C GLY A 249 -14.59 -18.60 1.91
N VAL A 250 -14.22 -17.31 2.04
CA VAL A 250 -13.29 -16.62 1.16
C VAL A 250 -12.11 -16.07 1.95
N LEU A 251 -10.89 -16.35 1.47
CA LEU A 251 -9.67 -15.76 2.01
C LEU A 251 -9.42 -14.40 1.34
N GLY A 252 -9.27 -13.33 2.10
CA GLY A 252 -8.74 -12.08 1.56
C GLY A 252 -7.22 -12.13 1.48
N PHE A 253 -6.62 -11.54 0.41
CA PHE A 253 -5.18 -11.41 0.26
C PHE A 253 -4.79 -10.05 -0.37
N GLY A 254 -3.56 -9.58 -0.14
CA GLY A 254 -3.08 -8.28 -0.62
C GLY A 254 -3.93 -7.11 -0.09
N ALA A 255 -4.23 -6.13 -0.93
CA ALA A 255 -5.05 -4.98 -0.57
C ALA A 255 -6.50 -5.35 -0.22
N ALA A 256 -7.03 -6.45 -0.76
CA ALA A 256 -8.34 -6.97 -0.38
C ALA A 256 -8.37 -7.48 1.07
N ALA A 257 -7.25 -7.94 1.62
CA ALA A 257 -7.09 -8.32 3.03
C ALA A 257 -6.68 -7.16 3.95
N PRO A 258 -6.80 -5.90 3.56
CA PRO A 258 -6.08 -4.67 3.93
C PRO A 258 -4.68 -4.90 4.51
N LEU A 259 -3.82 -5.56 3.72
CA LEU A 259 -2.39 -5.66 4.03
C LEU A 259 -1.64 -4.33 3.78
N ILE A 260 -2.35 -3.32 3.31
CA ILE A 260 -1.82 -1.96 3.15
C ILE A 260 -1.47 -1.39 4.52
N HIS A 261 -0.26 -0.87 4.64
CA HIS A 261 0.16 -0.17 5.85
C HIS A 261 -0.62 1.15 5.97
N PRO A 262 -1.36 1.39 7.08
CA PRO A 262 -2.27 2.53 7.16
C PRO A 262 -1.59 3.91 7.06
N ALA A 263 -0.30 4.01 7.41
CA ALA A 263 0.43 5.27 7.37
C ALA A 263 1.24 5.49 6.08
N THR A 264 1.73 4.41 5.43
CA THR A 264 2.63 4.54 4.26
C THR A 264 1.96 4.16 2.94
N GLY A 265 0.88 3.38 2.97
CA GLY A 265 0.29 2.81 1.77
C GLY A 265 1.02 1.57 1.23
N PHE A 266 2.17 1.21 1.77
CA PHE A 266 2.97 0.07 1.31
C PHE A 266 2.25 -1.26 1.56
N SER A 267 2.31 -2.16 0.60
CA SER A 267 1.67 -3.48 0.71
C SER A 267 2.37 -4.57 -0.10
N LEU A 268 3.19 -4.19 -1.10
CA LEU A 268 3.78 -5.15 -2.03
C LEU A 268 4.75 -6.10 -1.33
N ALA A 269 5.74 -5.58 -0.59
CA ALA A 269 6.72 -6.39 0.16
C ALA A 269 6.02 -7.40 1.08
N THR A 270 5.01 -6.95 1.83
CA THR A 270 4.19 -7.82 2.68
C THR A 270 3.48 -8.90 1.88
N SER A 271 2.90 -8.56 0.74
CA SER A 271 2.16 -9.51 -0.10
C SER A 271 3.08 -10.56 -0.71
N LEU A 272 4.23 -10.16 -1.26
CA LEU A 272 5.22 -11.08 -1.83
C LEU A 272 5.77 -12.04 -0.77
N ARG A 273 6.10 -11.54 0.42
CA ARG A 273 6.61 -12.36 1.53
C ARG A 273 5.58 -13.35 2.08
N LEU A 274 4.31 -12.95 2.13
CA LEU A 274 3.23 -13.81 2.64
C LEU A 274 2.74 -14.84 1.64
N ALA A 275 2.86 -14.61 0.34
CA ALA A 275 2.34 -15.50 -0.69
C ALA A 275 2.84 -16.96 -0.53
N PRO A 276 4.15 -17.24 -0.41
CA PRO A 276 4.61 -18.61 -0.21
C PRO A 276 4.18 -19.22 1.14
N GLN A 277 4.07 -18.41 2.19
CA GLN A 277 3.65 -18.86 3.51
C GLN A 277 2.16 -19.28 3.51
N VAL A 278 1.31 -18.48 2.86
CA VAL A 278 -0.12 -18.77 2.72
C VAL A 278 -0.31 -20.02 1.83
N ALA A 279 0.43 -20.14 0.74
CA ALA A 279 0.40 -21.31 -0.12
C ALA A 279 0.80 -22.58 0.64
N ALA A 280 1.86 -22.52 1.45
CA ALA A 280 2.29 -23.65 2.31
C ALA A 280 1.22 -24.03 3.35
N ALA A 281 0.60 -23.04 4.01
CA ALA A 281 -0.49 -23.27 4.96
C ALA A 281 -1.70 -23.94 4.29
N LEU A 282 -2.06 -23.52 3.08
CA LEU A 282 -3.12 -24.14 2.29
C LEU A 282 -2.77 -25.57 1.92
N ALA A 283 -1.58 -25.81 1.35
CA ALA A 283 -1.14 -27.14 0.91
C ALA A 283 -1.12 -28.15 2.07
N ALA A 284 -0.57 -27.77 3.21
CA ALA A 284 -0.46 -28.63 4.39
C ALA A 284 -1.82 -29.01 5.01
N ASN A 285 -2.84 -28.15 4.88
CA ASN A 285 -4.12 -28.35 5.55
C ASN A 285 -5.26 -28.76 4.61
N LEU A 286 -5.13 -28.59 3.30
CA LEU A 286 -6.17 -28.95 2.33
C LEU A 286 -6.54 -30.47 2.35
N PRO A 287 -5.63 -31.41 2.60
CA PRO A 287 -6.00 -32.81 2.78
C PRO A 287 -6.96 -33.07 3.95
N ARG A 288 -7.02 -32.16 4.93
CA ARG A 288 -7.95 -32.20 6.08
C ARG A 288 -9.30 -31.52 5.77
N GLY A 289 -9.42 -30.95 4.59
CA GLY A 289 -10.60 -30.27 4.07
C GLY A 289 -10.45 -28.75 3.92
N PRO A 290 -11.39 -28.11 3.20
CA PRO A 290 -11.33 -26.66 2.91
C PRO A 290 -11.36 -25.76 4.14
N LYS A 291 -12.16 -26.12 5.15
CA LYS A 291 -12.30 -25.29 6.37
C LYS A 291 -11.02 -25.20 7.20
N PRO A 292 -10.31 -26.32 7.54
CA PRO A 292 -8.98 -26.27 8.16
C PRO A 292 -7.96 -25.46 7.34
N ALA A 293 -7.92 -25.66 6.01
CA ALA A 293 -7.03 -24.94 5.13
C ALA A 293 -7.27 -23.42 5.14
N LEU A 294 -8.53 -22.99 5.03
CA LEU A 294 -8.91 -21.55 5.14
C LEU A 294 -8.53 -20.96 6.50
N THR A 295 -8.75 -21.71 7.59
CA THR A 295 -8.38 -21.25 8.93
C THR A 295 -6.88 -21.04 9.05
N ALA A 296 -6.06 -22.03 8.62
CA ALA A 296 -4.62 -21.93 8.66
C ALA A 296 -4.09 -20.78 7.78
N ALA A 297 -4.61 -20.63 6.56
CA ALA A 297 -4.26 -19.53 5.67
C ALA A 297 -4.65 -18.17 6.26
N HIS A 298 -5.84 -18.07 6.86
CA HIS A 298 -6.30 -16.84 7.51
C HIS A 298 -5.41 -16.46 8.70
N ASP A 299 -4.99 -17.44 9.51
CA ASP A 299 -4.09 -17.21 10.65
C ASP A 299 -2.67 -16.86 10.19
N THR A 300 -2.23 -17.33 9.02
CA THR A 300 -0.98 -16.90 8.36
C THR A 300 -1.09 -15.45 7.89
N VAL A 301 -2.18 -15.06 7.22
CA VAL A 301 -2.40 -13.67 6.81
C VAL A 301 -2.58 -12.75 8.01
N TRP A 302 -3.31 -13.18 9.04
CA TRP A 302 -3.66 -12.36 10.20
C TRP A 302 -3.41 -13.07 11.53
N PRO A 303 -2.15 -13.39 11.93
CA PRO A 303 -1.84 -13.86 13.27
C PRO A 303 -2.23 -12.81 14.32
N ARG A 304 -2.40 -13.23 15.57
CA ARG A 304 -2.85 -12.33 16.66
C ARG A 304 -1.95 -11.09 16.77
N SER A 305 -0.64 -11.26 16.70
CA SER A 305 0.36 -10.18 16.73
C SER A 305 0.12 -9.16 15.62
N ALA A 306 -0.05 -9.60 14.36
CA ALA A 306 -0.32 -8.71 13.23
C ALA A 306 -1.67 -7.96 13.37
N ARG A 307 -2.69 -8.59 13.97
CA ARG A 307 -3.96 -7.91 14.26
C ARG A 307 -3.80 -6.81 15.30
N ILE A 308 -2.97 -7.03 16.32
CA ILE A 308 -2.65 -6.01 17.34
C ILE A 308 -1.88 -4.86 16.71
N VAL A 309 -0.80 -5.14 15.98
CA VAL A 309 -0.01 -4.09 15.30
C VAL A 309 -0.87 -3.30 14.31
N HIS A 310 -1.70 -3.99 13.51
CA HIS A 310 -2.63 -3.30 12.61
C HIS A 310 -3.59 -2.38 13.36
N HIS A 311 -4.10 -2.81 14.52
CA HIS A 311 -4.95 -1.96 15.36
C HIS A 311 -4.20 -0.73 15.87
N LEU A 312 -2.97 -0.89 16.38
CA LEU A 312 -2.13 0.23 16.82
C LEU A 312 -1.86 1.23 15.69
N ARG A 313 -1.52 0.74 14.49
CA ARG A 313 -1.33 1.59 13.30
C ARG A 313 -2.62 2.30 12.88
N ARG A 314 -3.78 1.67 13.06
CA ARG A 314 -5.09 2.29 12.81
C ARG A 314 -5.41 3.39 13.81
N VAL A 315 -5.03 3.24 15.07
CA VAL A 315 -5.13 4.33 16.08
C VAL A 315 -4.22 5.49 15.68
N GLY A 316 -2.99 5.21 15.25
CA GLY A 316 -2.08 6.23 14.70
C GLY A 316 -2.65 6.97 13.48
N LEU A 317 -3.30 6.25 12.56
CA LEU A 317 -4.01 6.86 11.42
C LEU A 317 -5.13 7.80 11.88
N GLU A 318 -5.96 7.40 12.85
CA GLU A 318 -7.02 8.26 13.37
C GLU A 318 -6.47 9.49 14.10
N ALA A 319 -5.27 9.39 14.71
CA ALA A 319 -4.57 10.54 15.28
C ALA A 319 -4.18 11.55 14.16
N LEU A 320 -3.59 11.05 13.09
CA LEU A 320 -3.20 11.86 11.94
C LEU A 320 -4.42 12.54 11.30
N LEU A 321 -5.50 11.80 11.06
CA LEU A 321 -6.73 12.31 10.42
C LEU A 321 -7.43 13.41 11.23
N ARG A 322 -7.15 13.52 12.53
CA ARG A 322 -7.72 14.54 13.45
C ARG A 322 -6.74 15.65 13.78
N MET A 323 -5.50 15.52 13.31
CA MET A 323 -4.47 16.50 13.59
C MET A 323 -4.76 17.79 12.82
N PRO A 324 -4.61 18.98 13.43
CA PRO A 324 -4.66 20.22 12.69
C PRO A 324 -3.62 20.19 11.56
N PRO A 325 -3.97 20.68 10.37
CA PRO A 325 -3.08 20.69 9.21
C PRO A 325 -1.67 21.24 9.50
N ALA A 326 -1.58 22.33 10.24
CA ALA A 326 -0.32 22.97 10.60
C ALA A 326 0.59 22.13 11.52
N ASP A 327 0.05 21.11 12.21
CA ASP A 327 0.81 20.27 13.13
C ASP A 327 1.39 19.01 12.45
N VAL A 328 0.94 18.69 11.24
CA VAL A 328 1.34 17.46 10.52
C VAL A 328 2.85 17.45 10.21
N PRO A 329 3.48 18.52 9.67
CA PRO A 329 4.93 18.52 9.46
C PRO A 329 5.72 18.33 10.76
N ALA A 330 5.28 18.99 11.86
CA ALA A 330 5.92 18.84 13.17
C ALA A 330 5.77 17.42 13.75
N PHE A 331 4.66 16.73 13.48
CA PHE A 331 4.49 15.34 13.83
C PHE A 331 5.48 14.45 13.08
N PHE A 332 5.67 14.66 11.76
CA PHE A 332 6.64 13.91 10.98
C PHE A 332 8.07 14.22 11.38
N GLU A 333 8.40 15.47 11.75
CA GLU A 333 9.69 15.81 12.35
C GLU A 333 9.99 14.91 13.54
N GLN A 334 9.07 14.85 14.50
CA GLN A 334 9.21 14.00 15.70
C GLN A 334 9.28 12.50 15.37
N PHE A 335 8.56 12.06 14.35
CA PHE A 335 8.64 10.66 13.89
C PHE A 335 10.01 10.33 13.29
N PHE A 336 10.56 11.22 12.47
CA PHE A 336 11.87 11.00 11.85
C PHE A 336 13.05 11.20 12.81
N GLU A 337 12.84 11.87 13.93
CA GLU A 337 13.81 11.95 15.05
C GLU A 337 13.88 10.68 15.91
N LEU A 338 12.91 9.77 15.78
CA LEU A 338 12.96 8.50 16.50
C LEU A 338 14.25 7.73 16.16
N PRO A 339 14.82 6.98 17.13
CA PRO A 339 15.87 6.03 16.84
C PRO A 339 15.52 5.13 15.66
N GLU A 340 16.49 4.86 14.81
CA GLU A 340 16.32 4.12 13.55
C GLU A 340 15.52 2.83 13.73
N ARG A 341 15.87 2.01 14.74
CA ARG A 341 15.17 0.76 15.07
C ARG A 341 13.66 0.94 15.27
N HIS A 342 13.24 2.07 15.87
CA HIS A 342 11.81 2.33 16.14
C HIS A 342 11.09 2.75 14.86
N ARG A 343 11.72 3.59 14.03
CA ARG A 343 11.20 3.95 12.71
C ARG A 343 11.04 2.71 11.83
N TRP A 344 12.10 1.89 11.77
CA TRP A 344 12.11 0.65 11.00
C TRP A 344 11.00 -0.30 11.44
N THR A 345 10.93 -0.60 12.74
CA THR A 345 9.91 -1.49 13.29
C THR A 345 8.50 -1.00 13.00
N TYR A 346 8.22 0.29 13.19
CA TYR A 346 6.89 0.84 12.91
C TYR A 346 6.52 0.73 11.44
N LEU A 347 7.45 0.98 10.53
CA LEU A 347 7.19 0.99 9.08
C LEU A 347 7.11 -0.43 8.49
N THR A 348 7.91 -1.39 8.96
CA THR A 348 8.07 -2.69 8.29
C THR A 348 7.58 -3.89 9.09
N ALA A 349 7.76 -3.91 10.41
CA ALA A 349 7.42 -5.06 11.24
C ALA A 349 5.92 -5.14 11.54
N ARG A 350 5.22 -5.98 10.79
CA ARG A 350 3.75 -6.12 10.87
C ARG A 350 3.24 -6.94 12.06
N ASP A 351 4.11 -7.69 12.74
CA ASP A 351 3.76 -8.64 13.81
C ASP A 351 4.62 -8.50 15.08
N ASP A 352 5.57 -7.59 15.11
CA ASP A 352 6.31 -7.21 16.32
C ASP A 352 5.50 -6.24 17.17
N VAL A 353 4.69 -6.78 18.08
CA VAL A 353 3.86 -5.99 18.99
C VAL A 353 4.71 -5.16 19.94
N ALA A 354 5.75 -5.76 20.54
CA ALA A 354 6.58 -5.09 21.54
C ALA A 354 7.36 -3.91 20.93
N GLY A 355 7.96 -4.12 19.75
CA GLY A 355 8.66 -3.07 19.04
C GLY A 355 7.75 -1.93 18.58
N ASN A 356 6.55 -2.23 18.08
CA ASN A 356 5.58 -1.19 17.70
C ASN A 356 5.08 -0.39 18.92
N VAL A 357 4.81 -1.05 20.07
CA VAL A 357 4.45 -0.36 21.31
C VAL A 357 5.61 0.51 21.80
N ALA A 358 6.85 0.01 21.75
CA ALA A 358 8.03 0.80 22.11
C ALA A 358 8.22 2.03 21.23
N ALA A 359 8.05 1.89 19.90
CA ALA A 359 8.13 2.99 18.95
C ALA A 359 7.07 4.07 19.23
N LEU A 360 5.80 3.67 19.41
CA LEU A 360 4.72 4.59 19.74
C LEU A 360 4.90 5.27 21.12
N THR A 361 5.41 4.53 22.10
CA THR A 361 5.71 5.08 23.42
C THR A 361 6.83 6.10 23.35
N HIS A 362 7.88 5.82 22.57
CA HIS A 362 8.97 6.75 22.37
C HIS A 362 8.50 8.02 21.66
N LEU A 363 7.71 7.87 20.58
CA LEU A 363 7.12 8.99 19.86
C LEU A 363 6.27 9.86 20.81
N PHE A 364 5.42 9.24 21.63
CA PHE A 364 4.60 9.96 22.59
C PHE A 364 5.45 10.73 23.62
N ARG A 365 6.51 10.11 24.13
CA ARG A 365 7.41 10.75 25.12
C ARG A 365 8.22 11.89 24.52
N ALA A 366 8.68 11.75 23.29
CA ALA A 366 9.42 12.80 22.56
C ALA A 366 8.53 13.96 22.16
N SER A 367 7.24 13.72 21.92
CA SER A 367 6.28 14.75 21.48
C SER A 367 6.04 15.81 22.56
N ASN A 368 5.81 17.05 22.13
CA ASN A 368 5.37 18.15 23.00
C ASN A 368 3.93 17.95 23.50
N ARG A 369 3.47 18.78 24.46
CA ARG A 369 2.13 18.64 25.06
C ARG A 369 1.00 18.71 24.02
N ARG A 370 1.12 19.53 23.00
CA ARG A 370 0.13 19.71 21.93
C ARG A 370 -0.01 18.44 21.10
N LEU A 371 1.10 17.90 20.60
CA LEU A 371 1.12 16.66 19.84
C LEU A 371 0.66 15.44 20.67
N ARG A 372 1.05 15.36 21.96
CA ARG A 372 0.54 14.31 22.87
C ARG A 372 -0.98 14.32 22.95
N GLY A 373 -1.59 15.49 23.04
CA GLY A 373 -3.05 15.63 23.02
C GLY A 373 -3.68 15.03 21.74
N HIS A 374 -3.05 15.25 20.58
CA HIS A 374 -3.53 14.68 19.30
C HIS A 374 -3.33 13.16 19.23
N LEU A 375 -2.27 12.63 19.82
CA LEU A 375 -2.00 11.19 19.83
C LEU A 375 -2.94 10.39 20.74
N VAL A 376 -3.37 10.98 21.86
CA VAL A 376 -4.25 10.30 22.85
C VAL A 376 -5.73 10.38 22.50
N ARG A 377 -6.19 11.51 21.97
CA ARG A 377 -7.62 11.72 21.64
C ARG A 377 -8.26 10.59 20.83
N PRO A 378 -7.62 10.03 19.79
CA PRO A 378 -8.24 8.98 18.98
C PRO A 378 -8.41 7.64 19.70
N ALA A 379 -7.60 7.36 20.72
CA ALA A 379 -7.74 6.16 21.52
C ALA A 379 -9.00 6.21 22.42
N LEU A 380 -9.49 7.40 22.71
CA LEU A 380 -10.62 7.66 23.60
C LEU A 380 -11.94 7.99 22.87
N LEU A 381 -11.87 8.30 21.57
CA LEU A 381 -13.02 8.76 20.78
C LEU A 381 -13.34 7.77 19.66
N PRO A 382 -14.63 7.52 19.36
CA PRO A 382 -15.00 6.74 18.20
C PRO A 382 -14.48 7.43 16.92
N PRO A 383 -14.26 6.69 15.84
CA PRO A 383 -13.86 7.25 14.57
C PRO A 383 -14.83 8.37 14.12
N LEU A 384 -14.28 9.50 13.60
CA LEU A 384 -15.07 10.66 13.15
C LEU A 384 -16.21 10.25 12.21
N PRO A 385 -17.43 10.76 12.39
CA PRO A 385 -18.48 10.62 11.39
C PRO A 385 -18.09 11.34 10.09
N SER A 386 -18.64 10.90 8.97
CA SER A 386 -18.31 11.37 7.62
C SER A 386 -18.93 12.75 7.24
N ASN A 387 -19.43 13.51 8.20
CA ASN A 387 -20.12 14.78 7.95
C ASN A 387 -19.39 15.96 8.60
N GLU A 388 -18.22 16.31 8.10
CA GLU A 388 -17.81 17.73 8.18
C GLU A 388 -18.07 18.36 6.82
N PRO A 389 -18.71 19.56 6.78
CA PRO A 389 -18.93 20.28 5.54
C PRO A 389 -17.57 20.58 4.91
N VAL A 390 -17.49 20.32 3.61
CA VAL A 390 -16.40 20.80 2.77
C VAL A 390 -16.43 22.31 2.92
N LEU A 391 -15.52 22.90 3.67
CA LEU A 391 -15.23 24.32 3.58
C LEU A 391 -14.77 24.57 2.15
N ASN A 392 -15.64 25.25 1.40
CA ASN A 392 -15.42 25.68 0.02
C ASN A 392 -14.17 26.57 -0.08
#